data_eb7e6530b33d787f033d5e641a414a02
#
_entry.id   eb7e6530b33d787f033d5e641a414a02
#
_cell.length_a   1.000
_cell.length_b   1.000
_cell.length_c   1.000
_cell.angle_alpha   90.00
_cell.angle_beta   90.00
_cell.angle_gamma   90.00
#
_symmetry.space_group_name_H-M   'P 1'
#
loop_
_entity.id
_entity.type
_entity.pdbx_description
1 polymer ?
#
loop_
_entity_poly.entity_id
_entity_poly.type
_entity_poly.pdbx_seq_one_letter_code
_entity_poly.pdbx_strand_id
1 'polypeptide(L)'
;SDEIEILPNMNQFFSTPRLIASTSNETGGAKTFTLRTVFTSDSNHLSPVLDANRLSVITVQNKIGSNGTTAETNAYGGSELCKYITKRIDLAEEADVIDVFISANRPSGSNIDLYYKVLGSGLDIDFAGLDWIAATPANDIPTNDNAGIYTEAKFSIDPTGSFGSLAFKMILRSQNSATPPTIKDFRAVAAT
;
A
#
# COMPACT_ATOMS: atom_id res chain seq x y z
N SER A 1 -14.55 1.04 19.81
CA SER A 1 -15.60 1.10 18.77
C SER A 1 -15.56 2.49 18.18
N ASP A 2 -15.28 2.58 16.89
CA ASP A 2 -15.25 3.86 16.20
C ASP A 2 -16.70 4.28 15.94
N GLU A 3 -17.11 5.41 16.50
CA GLU A 3 -18.41 5.99 16.22
C GLU A 3 -18.27 6.92 15.01
N ILE A 4 -19.12 6.74 14.03
CA ILE A 4 -19.23 7.63 12.89
C ILE A 4 -20.41 8.55 13.12
N GLU A 5 -20.13 9.83 13.28
CA GLU A 5 -21.16 10.84 13.33
C GLU A 5 -21.70 11.10 11.93
N ILE A 6 -23.00 10.89 11.76
CA ILE A 6 -23.73 11.23 10.53
C ILE A 6 -24.45 12.54 10.81
N LEU A 7 -23.93 13.64 10.29
CA LEU A 7 -24.56 14.93 10.39
C LEU A 7 -25.89 14.95 9.61
N PRO A 8 -26.96 15.50 10.17
CA PRO A 8 -28.23 15.57 9.48
C PRO A 8 -28.12 16.47 8.24
N ASN A 9 -28.44 15.92 7.10
CA ASN A 9 -28.62 16.70 5.88
C ASN A 9 -30.13 16.86 5.66
N MET A 10 -30.61 18.08 5.78
CA MET A 10 -32.04 18.37 5.90
C MET A 10 -32.92 17.93 4.72
N ASN A 11 -32.35 17.53 3.57
CA ASN A 11 -33.14 17.17 2.38
C ASN A 11 -32.63 15.97 1.58
N GLN A 12 -31.64 15.20 2.06
CA GLN A 12 -31.12 14.08 1.29
C GLN A 12 -30.80 12.88 2.17
N PHE A 13 -31.24 11.69 1.76
CA PHE A 13 -30.76 10.46 2.33
C PHE A 13 -29.26 10.29 2.04
N PHE A 14 -28.51 9.90 3.03
CA PHE A 14 -27.09 9.67 2.89
C PHE A 14 -26.87 8.46 1.99
N SER A 15 -26.30 8.64 0.82
CA SER A 15 -25.94 7.57 -0.11
C SER A 15 -24.45 7.35 -0.29
N THR A 16 -23.63 8.15 0.38
CA THR A 16 -22.17 8.05 0.21
C THR A 16 -21.64 6.93 1.09
N PRO A 17 -21.02 5.88 0.51
CA PRO A 17 -20.38 4.84 1.30
C PRO A 17 -19.23 5.43 2.12
N ARG A 18 -19.19 5.12 3.39
CA ARG A 18 -18.06 5.45 4.27
C ARG A 18 -17.25 4.20 4.55
N LEU A 19 -15.94 4.35 4.44
CA LEU A 19 -15.01 3.32 4.87
C LEU A 19 -14.89 3.39 6.39
N ILE A 20 -15.30 2.32 7.06
CA ILE A 20 -15.05 2.10 8.48
C ILE A 20 -13.82 1.20 8.57
N ALA A 21 -12.67 1.76 8.91
CA ALA A 21 -11.50 0.97 9.21
C ALA A 21 -11.62 0.41 10.62
N SER A 22 -11.64 -0.90 10.78
CA SER A 22 -11.49 -1.51 12.10
C SER A 22 -10.03 -1.37 12.52
N THR A 23 -9.79 -0.69 13.64
CA THR A 23 -8.46 -0.60 14.26
C THR A 23 -8.15 -1.80 15.14
N SER A 24 -9.13 -2.68 15.37
CA SER A 24 -8.88 -3.92 16.09
C SER A 24 -8.12 -4.89 15.18
N ASN A 25 -7.01 -5.43 15.68
CA ASN A 25 -6.33 -6.61 15.15
C ASN A 25 -7.23 -7.85 15.27
N GLU A 26 -8.39 -7.80 14.63
CA GLU A 26 -9.20 -8.99 14.51
C GLU A 26 -8.45 -9.93 13.57
N THR A 27 -7.78 -10.88 14.17
CA THR A 27 -7.25 -12.06 13.50
C THR A 27 -8.29 -12.57 12.54
N GLY A 28 -7.93 -12.61 11.26
CA GLY A 28 -8.83 -12.95 10.18
C GLY A 28 -9.62 -14.23 10.48
N GLY A 29 -10.94 -14.10 10.50
CA GLY A 29 -11.83 -15.21 10.78
C GLY A 29 -13.20 -14.81 11.33
N ALA A 30 -13.39 -13.59 11.82
CA ALA A 30 -14.73 -13.11 12.20
C ALA A 30 -15.60 -12.99 10.95
N LYS A 31 -16.56 -13.91 10.82
CA LYS A 31 -17.52 -13.92 9.70
C LYS A 31 -18.77 -13.11 9.98
N THR A 32 -18.85 -12.51 11.18
CA THR A 32 -20.03 -11.77 11.64
C THR A 32 -19.59 -10.44 12.23
N PHE A 33 -20.38 -9.42 12.00
CA PHE A 33 -20.23 -8.12 12.62
C PHE A 33 -21.59 -7.63 13.11
N THR A 34 -21.58 -6.73 14.10
CA THR A 34 -22.77 -6.09 14.62
C THR A 34 -22.69 -4.60 14.33
N LEU A 35 -23.68 -4.07 13.64
CA LEU A 35 -23.86 -2.65 13.45
C LEU A 35 -24.81 -2.11 14.53
N ARG A 36 -24.32 -1.16 15.33
CA ARG A 36 -25.13 -0.44 16.30
C ARG A 36 -25.37 0.97 15.81
N THR A 37 -26.63 1.34 15.63
CA THR A 37 -27.02 2.69 15.28
C THR A 37 -27.64 3.36 16.51
N VAL A 38 -27.15 4.55 16.85
CA VAL A 38 -27.69 5.35 17.94
C VAL A 38 -28.35 6.58 17.32
N PHE A 39 -29.62 6.79 17.67
CA PHE A 39 -30.37 7.96 17.23
C PHE A 39 -30.44 8.97 18.37
N THR A 40 -30.08 10.20 18.08
CA THR A 40 -30.22 11.31 19.02
C THR A 40 -31.01 12.44 18.36
N SER A 41 -31.83 13.13 19.13
CA SER A 41 -32.57 14.30 18.66
C SER A 41 -32.67 15.33 19.78
N ASP A 42 -32.46 16.57 19.43
CA ASP A 42 -32.67 17.72 20.34
C ASP A 42 -34.13 18.19 20.37
N SER A 43 -34.99 17.59 19.54
CA SER A 43 -36.40 17.91 19.45
C SER A 43 -37.26 16.75 19.88
N ASN A 44 -38.22 17.01 20.77
CA ASN A 44 -39.21 16.00 21.19
C ASN A 44 -40.22 15.61 20.09
N HIS A 45 -40.23 16.33 18.98
CA HIS A 45 -41.18 16.15 17.88
C HIS A 45 -40.54 15.64 16.59
N LEU A 46 -39.20 15.55 16.53
CA LEU A 46 -38.48 15.08 15.37
C LEU A 46 -37.57 13.94 15.76
N SER A 47 -37.61 12.86 15.02
CA SER A 47 -36.70 11.74 15.19
C SER A 47 -35.97 11.44 13.89
N PRO A 48 -34.69 11.07 13.95
CA PRO A 48 -33.98 10.56 12.77
C PRO A 48 -34.68 9.30 12.23
N VAL A 49 -34.64 9.13 10.91
CA VAL A 49 -35.21 7.97 10.22
C VAL A 49 -34.12 7.23 9.48
N LEU A 50 -34.03 5.94 9.72
CA LEU A 50 -33.12 5.04 8.99
C LEU A 50 -33.96 4.13 8.07
N ASP A 51 -33.68 4.18 6.78
CA ASP A 51 -34.26 3.23 5.82
C ASP A 51 -33.46 1.92 5.86
N ALA A 52 -33.95 0.97 6.64
CA ALA A 52 -33.28 -0.33 6.79
C ALA A 52 -33.26 -1.16 5.49
N ASN A 53 -34.12 -0.86 4.51
CA ASN A 53 -34.11 -1.57 3.22
C ASN A 53 -32.96 -1.11 2.31
N ARG A 54 -32.43 0.07 2.56
CA ARG A 54 -31.27 0.63 1.84
C ARG A 54 -29.96 0.50 2.60
N LEU A 55 -30.00 -0.02 3.81
CA LEU A 55 -28.81 -0.27 4.60
C LEU A 55 -28.04 -1.43 3.98
N SER A 56 -26.83 -1.16 3.54
CA SER A 56 -25.91 -2.18 3.05
C SER A 56 -24.54 -2.01 3.68
N VAL A 57 -23.89 -3.13 3.95
CA VAL A 57 -22.51 -3.16 4.43
C VAL A 57 -21.70 -4.01 3.47
N ILE A 58 -20.63 -3.41 2.95
CA ILE A 58 -19.68 -4.09 2.08
C ILE A 58 -18.40 -4.28 2.89
N THR A 59 -18.02 -5.54 3.12
CA THR A 59 -16.76 -5.87 3.78
C THR A 59 -15.70 -6.15 2.74
N VAL A 60 -14.55 -5.49 2.86
CA VAL A 60 -13.40 -5.68 1.98
C VAL A 60 -12.18 -5.96 2.85
N GLN A 61 -11.40 -6.94 2.47
CA GLN A 61 -10.13 -7.23 3.10
C GLN A 61 -9.02 -7.10 2.06
N ASN A 62 -8.00 -6.29 2.36
CA ASN A 62 -6.80 -6.24 1.56
C ASN A 62 -5.95 -7.50 1.80
N LYS A 63 -5.39 -8.06 0.73
CA LYS A 63 -4.43 -9.16 0.83
C LYS A 63 -3.06 -8.59 1.17
N ILE A 64 -2.87 -8.28 2.42
CA ILE A 64 -1.63 -7.72 2.97
C ILE A 64 -1.36 -8.38 4.31
N GLY A 65 -0.11 -8.59 4.65
CA GLY A 65 0.33 -9.14 5.92
C GLY A 65 1.47 -8.32 6.51
N SER A 66 1.91 -8.70 7.70
CA SER A 66 3.09 -8.15 8.36
C SER A 66 4.19 -9.21 8.50
N ASN A 67 4.10 -10.28 7.72
CA ASN A 67 5.12 -11.32 7.71
C ASN A 67 6.48 -10.70 7.36
N GLY A 68 7.55 -11.26 7.86
CA GLY A 68 8.89 -10.75 7.57
C GLY A 68 9.22 -10.84 6.07
N THR A 69 10.26 -10.16 5.65
CA THR A 69 10.78 -10.18 4.28
C THR A 69 11.54 -11.48 3.95
N THR A 70 11.09 -12.60 4.49
CA THR A 70 11.76 -13.91 4.32
C THR A 70 11.74 -14.33 2.86
N ALA A 71 12.92 -14.60 2.33
CA ALA A 71 13.14 -15.03 0.94
C ALA A 71 12.68 -14.02 -0.13
N GLU A 72 12.47 -12.75 0.22
CA GLU A 72 12.11 -11.72 -0.76
C GLU A 72 13.29 -11.31 -1.66
N THR A 73 14.52 -11.60 -1.26
CA THR A 73 15.70 -11.43 -2.12
C THR A 73 15.85 -12.53 -3.16
N ASN A 74 15.25 -13.69 -2.98
CA ASN A 74 15.36 -14.78 -3.96
C ASN A 74 14.70 -14.38 -5.29
N ALA A 75 15.24 -14.89 -6.40
CA ALA A 75 14.72 -14.68 -7.75
C ALA A 75 13.22 -14.98 -7.84
N TYR A 76 12.80 -16.07 -7.21
CA TYR A 76 11.42 -16.54 -7.17
C TYR A 76 10.96 -16.72 -5.72
N GLY A 77 9.69 -16.41 -5.47
CA GLY A 77 9.09 -16.64 -4.16
C GLY A 77 9.00 -15.40 -3.29
N GLY A 78 9.24 -15.62 -1.97
CA GLY A 78 9.03 -14.64 -0.91
C GLY A 78 7.69 -14.80 -0.20
N SER A 79 7.63 -14.44 1.08
CA SER A 79 6.51 -14.73 1.98
C SER A 79 5.40 -13.68 1.97
N GLU A 80 5.67 -12.48 1.48
CA GLU A 80 4.72 -11.38 1.55
C GLU A 80 3.59 -11.52 0.55
N LEU A 81 2.38 -11.11 0.97
CA LEU A 81 1.15 -11.26 0.21
C LEU A 81 0.96 -10.16 -0.83
N CYS A 82 1.40 -8.93 -0.51
CA CYS A 82 1.20 -7.77 -1.37
C CYS A 82 2.52 -7.38 -2.04
N LYS A 83 2.64 -7.69 -3.33
CA LYS A 83 3.82 -7.42 -4.15
C LYS A 83 3.42 -6.76 -5.46
N TYR A 84 4.18 -5.76 -5.84
CA TYR A 84 4.16 -5.19 -7.18
C TYR A 84 5.52 -5.40 -7.84
N ILE A 85 5.54 -6.03 -9.00
CA ILE A 85 6.76 -6.32 -9.75
C ILE A 85 6.61 -5.71 -11.13
N THR A 86 7.56 -4.85 -11.53
CA THR A 86 7.59 -4.28 -12.87
C THR A 86 7.97 -5.35 -13.89
N LYS A 87 7.62 -5.15 -15.14
CA LYS A 87 8.26 -5.87 -16.23
C LYS A 87 9.74 -5.49 -16.27
N ARG A 88 10.54 -6.33 -16.94
CA ARG A 88 11.89 -5.98 -17.34
C ARG A 88 11.83 -4.73 -18.20
N ILE A 89 12.69 -3.78 -17.89
CA ILE A 89 12.89 -2.54 -18.63
C ILE A 89 14.28 -2.63 -19.27
N ASP A 90 14.32 -2.56 -20.58
CA ASP A 90 15.57 -2.54 -21.33
C ASP A 90 15.87 -1.08 -21.71
N LEU A 91 17.07 -0.62 -21.36
CA LEU A 91 17.55 0.73 -21.64
C LEU A 91 18.14 0.81 -23.04
N ALA A 92 18.01 1.96 -23.69
CA ALA A 92 18.64 2.21 -24.98
C ALA A 92 20.17 2.39 -24.85
N GLU A 93 20.60 2.95 -23.73
CA GLU A 93 22.01 3.13 -23.36
C GLU A 93 22.22 2.57 -21.95
N GLU A 94 23.43 2.13 -21.66
CA GLU A 94 23.78 1.67 -20.32
C GLU A 94 23.72 2.79 -19.30
N ALA A 95 23.36 2.46 -18.08
CA ALA A 95 23.33 3.37 -16.95
C ALA A 95 24.16 2.80 -15.79
N ASP A 96 24.64 3.70 -14.92
CA ASP A 96 25.45 3.34 -13.75
C ASP A 96 24.67 3.51 -12.44
N VAL A 97 23.72 4.44 -12.40
CA VAL A 97 22.93 4.77 -11.21
C VAL A 97 21.45 4.81 -11.51
N ILE A 98 20.64 4.58 -10.47
CA ILE A 98 19.19 4.68 -10.55
C ILE A 98 18.69 5.51 -9.36
N ASP A 99 17.99 6.60 -9.63
CA ASP A 99 17.23 7.34 -8.65
C ASP A 99 15.77 6.92 -8.75
N VAL A 100 15.21 6.39 -7.65
CA VAL A 100 13.80 6.01 -7.56
C VAL A 100 13.08 6.93 -6.59
N PHE A 101 11.94 7.43 -7.01
CA PHE A 101 11.06 8.29 -6.21
C PHE A 101 9.73 7.59 -6.00
N ILE A 102 9.32 7.48 -4.75
CA ILE A 102 8.03 6.88 -4.35
C ILE A 102 7.27 7.90 -3.53
N SER A 103 6.11 8.32 -4.03
CA SER A 103 5.17 9.14 -3.27
C SER A 103 4.13 8.24 -2.62
N ALA A 104 4.18 8.13 -1.30
CA ALA A 104 3.37 7.17 -0.57
C ALA A 104 2.80 7.72 0.74
N ASN A 105 1.69 7.15 1.19
CA ASN A 105 1.18 7.24 2.54
C ASN A 105 1.50 5.93 3.27
N ARG A 106 2.17 6.05 4.42
CA ARG A 106 2.58 4.92 5.25
C ARG A 106 1.93 5.03 6.63
N PRO A 107 0.78 4.39 6.88
CA PRO A 107 0.17 4.35 8.20
C PRO A 107 1.07 3.67 9.24
N SER A 108 0.82 3.95 10.52
CA SER A 108 1.50 3.29 11.64
C SER A 108 1.34 1.76 11.56
N GLY A 109 2.41 1.02 11.83
CA GLY A 109 2.41 -0.44 11.73
C GLY A 109 2.45 -0.98 10.29
N SER A 110 2.68 -0.12 9.29
CA SER A 110 2.89 -0.51 7.90
C SER A 110 4.30 -0.21 7.41
N ASN A 111 4.71 -0.86 6.32
CA ASN A 111 5.99 -0.62 5.67
C ASN A 111 5.91 -0.80 4.16
N ILE A 112 6.86 -0.16 3.45
CA ILE A 112 7.05 -0.24 2.01
C ILE A 112 8.52 -0.55 1.77
N ASP A 113 8.81 -1.72 1.23
CA ASP A 113 10.17 -2.16 0.92
C ASP A 113 10.36 -2.18 -0.60
N LEU A 114 11.46 -1.60 -1.06
CA LEU A 114 11.86 -1.58 -2.47
C LEU A 114 13.01 -2.55 -2.70
N TYR A 115 12.88 -3.33 -3.75
CA TYR A 115 13.93 -4.19 -4.28
C TYR A 115 14.14 -3.89 -5.75
N TYR A 116 15.34 -4.13 -6.22
CA TYR A 116 15.70 -4.00 -7.63
C TYR A 116 16.54 -5.19 -8.09
N LYS A 117 16.60 -5.40 -9.38
CA LYS A 117 17.60 -6.22 -10.02
C LYS A 117 18.01 -5.60 -11.35
N VAL A 118 19.28 -5.74 -11.68
CA VAL A 118 19.89 -5.20 -12.88
C VAL A 118 20.66 -6.28 -13.61
N LEU A 119 20.82 -6.11 -14.92
CA LEU A 119 21.65 -6.98 -15.74
C LEU A 119 22.56 -6.09 -16.61
N GLY A 120 23.88 -6.34 -16.52
CA GLY A 120 24.85 -5.72 -17.39
C GLY A 120 24.66 -6.12 -18.85
N SER A 121 25.00 -5.21 -19.76
CA SER A 121 24.97 -5.49 -21.18
C SER A 121 25.92 -6.62 -21.56
N GLY A 122 25.49 -7.43 -22.51
CA GLY A 122 26.31 -8.53 -23.05
C GLY A 122 26.42 -9.76 -22.14
N LEU A 123 25.78 -9.77 -20.99
CA LEU A 123 25.71 -10.95 -20.14
C LEU A 123 24.59 -11.85 -20.61
N ASP A 124 24.92 -13.10 -20.98
CA ASP A 124 23.97 -14.15 -21.35
C ASP A 124 23.50 -14.89 -20.09
N ILE A 125 22.79 -14.16 -19.22
CA ILE A 125 22.23 -14.69 -17.98
C ILE A 125 20.71 -14.49 -18.02
N ASP A 126 19.96 -15.51 -17.57
CA ASP A 126 18.51 -15.37 -17.42
C ASP A 126 18.16 -14.28 -16.41
N PHE A 127 17.64 -13.17 -16.90
CA PHE A 127 17.20 -12.05 -16.07
C PHE A 127 16.18 -12.45 -15.01
N ALA A 128 15.31 -13.40 -15.32
CA ALA A 128 14.30 -13.88 -14.39
C ALA A 128 14.92 -14.61 -13.19
N GLY A 129 16.01 -15.34 -13.43
CA GLY A 129 16.75 -16.07 -12.40
C GLY A 129 17.65 -15.23 -11.51
N LEU A 130 17.80 -13.93 -11.78
CA LEU A 130 18.60 -13.03 -10.92
C LEU A 130 17.89 -12.78 -9.58
N ASP A 131 18.66 -12.80 -8.52
CA ASP A 131 18.18 -12.43 -7.19
C ASP A 131 17.85 -10.94 -7.09
N TRP A 132 16.95 -10.60 -6.19
CA TRP A 132 16.57 -9.24 -5.88
C TRP A 132 17.49 -8.64 -4.84
N ILE A 133 17.86 -7.39 -5.00
CA ILE A 133 18.68 -6.63 -4.07
C ILE A 133 17.77 -5.61 -3.36
N ALA A 134 17.83 -5.57 -2.03
CA ALA A 134 17.08 -4.60 -1.26
C ALA A 134 17.65 -3.20 -1.47
N ALA A 135 16.80 -2.23 -1.80
CA ALA A 135 17.17 -0.84 -1.89
C ALA A 135 17.01 -0.15 -0.53
N THR A 136 18.00 0.64 -0.14
CA THR A 136 17.92 1.47 1.08
C THR A 136 17.46 2.87 0.70
N PRO A 137 16.43 3.42 1.35
CA PRO A 137 15.99 4.78 1.05
C PRO A 137 17.05 5.79 1.55
N ALA A 138 17.26 6.85 0.78
CA ALA A 138 18.07 8.00 1.20
C ALA A 138 17.36 8.81 2.30
N ASN A 139 16.03 8.83 2.27
CA ASN A 139 15.15 9.36 3.30
C ASN A 139 13.95 8.44 3.45
N ASP A 140 13.61 8.08 4.67
CA ASP A 140 12.49 7.18 4.95
C ASP A 140 11.14 7.86 4.71
N ILE A 141 10.11 7.08 4.38
CA ILE A 141 8.73 7.57 4.31
C ILE A 141 8.23 7.71 5.76
N PRO A 142 7.94 8.92 6.24
CA PRO A 142 7.43 9.08 7.59
C PRO A 142 6.06 8.42 7.75
N THR A 143 5.77 7.94 8.97
CA THR A 143 4.43 7.44 9.28
C THR A 143 3.42 8.57 9.30
N ASN A 144 2.28 8.34 8.65
CA ASN A 144 1.16 9.27 8.65
C ASN A 144 -0.16 8.51 8.58
N ASP A 145 -0.95 8.60 9.65
CA ASP A 145 -2.24 7.91 9.76
C ASP A 145 -3.39 8.65 9.07
N ASN A 146 -3.13 9.87 8.58
CA ASN A 146 -4.11 10.60 7.78
C ASN A 146 -4.11 10.08 6.33
N ALA A 147 -5.17 9.40 5.95
CA ALA A 147 -5.34 8.93 4.58
C ALA A 147 -5.32 10.11 3.58
N GLY A 148 -4.60 9.90 2.48
CA GLY A 148 -4.50 10.91 1.41
C GLY A 148 -3.36 11.90 1.56
N ILE A 149 -2.60 11.87 2.67
CA ILE A 149 -1.35 12.63 2.80
C ILE A 149 -0.20 11.75 2.34
N TYR A 150 0.44 12.15 1.24
CA TYR A 150 1.54 11.42 0.62
C TYR A 150 2.85 12.16 0.81
N THR A 151 3.89 11.43 1.13
CA THR A 151 5.26 11.94 1.24
C THR A 151 6.15 11.23 0.23
N GLU A 152 7.04 11.97 -0.41
CA GLU A 152 8.00 11.42 -1.35
C GLU A 152 9.24 10.91 -0.62
N ALA A 153 9.64 9.67 -0.91
CA ALA A 153 10.92 9.10 -0.55
C ALA A 153 11.79 8.91 -1.78
N LYS A 154 13.08 9.11 -1.62
CA LYS A 154 14.09 8.88 -2.65
C LYS A 154 14.94 7.67 -2.26
N PHE A 155 15.18 6.80 -3.24
CA PHE A 155 16.15 5.72 -3.18
C PHE A 155 17.23 6.02 -4.24
N SER A 156 18.47 6.14 -3.82
CA SER A 156 19.59 6.24 -4.74
C SER A 156 20.29 4.88 -4.77
N ILE A 157 20.27 4.23 -5.91
CA ILE A 157 20.78 2.89 -6.14
C ILE A 157 22.01 3.01 -7.02
N ASP A 158 23.12 2.51 -6.51
CA ASP A 158 24.41 2.46 -7.19
C ASP A 158 24.81 0.99 -7.34
N PRO A 159 24.38 0.33 -8.44
CA PRO A 159 24.77 -1.05 -8.69
C PRO A 159 26.26 -1.16 -8.99
N THR A 160 26.83 -2.32 -8.73
CA THR A 160 28.21 -2.58 -9.10
C THR A 160 28.32 -2.76 -10.62
N GLY A 161 28.73 -1.72 -11.33
CA GLY A 161 28.91 -1.69 -12.79
C GLY A 161 27.68 -1.26 -13.58
N SER A 162 27.91 -0.94 -14.85
CA SER A 162 26.88 -0.49 -15.78
C SER A 162 25.87 -1.58 -16.08
N PHE A 163 24.64 -1.20 -16.34
CA PHE A 163 23.54 -2.11 -16.63
C PHE A 163 22.68 -1.62 -17.80
N GLY A 164 22.22 -2.56 -18.62
CA GLY A 164 21.31 -2.28 -19.74
C GLY A 164 19.88 -2.72 -19.51
N SER A 165 19.60 -3.48 -18.44
CA SER A 165 18.26 -3.93 -18.10
C SER A 165 18.03 -3.87 -16.60
N LEU A 166 16.80 -3.56 -16.21
CA LEU A 166 16.41 -3.45 -14.80
C LEU A 166 14.97 -3.87 -14.56
N ALA A 167 14.66 -4.19 -13.31
CA ALA A 167 13.28 -4.35 -12.81
C ALA A 167 13.22 -3.97 -11.34
N PHE A 168 12.03 -3.59 -10.89
CA PHE A 168 11.73 -3.27 -9.51
C PHE A 168 10.69 -4.21 -8.91
N LYS A 169 10.81 -4.45 -7.61
CA LYS A 169 9.80 -5.13 -6.80
C LYS A 169 9.51 -4.27 -5.58
N MET A 170 8.25 -3.92 -5.38
CA MET A 170 7.77 -3.24 -4.18
C MET A 170 6.94 -4.20 -3.35
N ILE A 171 7.20 -4.21 -2.05
CA ILE A 171 6.49 -5.02 -1.07
C ILE A 171 5.80 -4.09 -0.09
N LEU A 172 4.50 -4.28 0.04
CA LEU A 172 3.66 -3.54 0.97
C LEU A 172 3.32 -4.45 2.14
N ARG A 173 3.61 -4.01 3.35
CA ARG A 173 3.32 -4.75 4.58
C ARG A 173 2.47 -3.92 5.52
N SER A 174 1.56 -4.54 6.24
CA SER A 174 0.78 -3.90 7.29
C SER A 174 0.37 -4.91 8.36
N GLN A 175 0.42 -4.49 9.61
CA GLN A 175 -0.14 -5.23 10.74
C GLN A 175 -1.67 -5.18 10.74
N ASN A 176 -2.25 -4.21 10.03
CA ASN A 176 -3.69 -4.04 9.91
C ASN A 176 -4.09 -4.04 8.43
N SER A 177 -4.81 -5.06 8.00
CA SER A 177 -5.29 -5.17 6.62
C SER A 177 -6.32 -4.11 6.22
N ALA A 178 -6.90 -3.40 7.19
CA ALA A 178 -7.83 -2.30 6.92
C ALA A 178 -7.11 -0.97 6.63
N THR A 179 -5.86 -0.83 7.09
CA THR A 179 -5.04 0.37 6.89
C THR A 179 -3.74 0.05 6.15
N PRO A 180 -3.81 -0.36 4.88
CA PRO A 180 -2.62 -0.66 4.10
C PRO A 180 -1.87 0.63 3.73
N PRO A 181 -0.56 0.56 3.52
CA PRO A 181 0.16 1.66 2.88
C PRO A 181 -0.34 1.83 1.44
N THR A 182 -0.32 3.05 0.95
CA THR A 182 -0.76 3.37 -0.41
C THR A 182 0.31 4.13 -1.17
N ILE A 183 0.50 3.79 -2.44
CA ILE A 183 1.45 4.46 -3.33
C ILE A 183 0.65 5.26 -4.35
N LYS A 184 0.97 6.55 -4.46
CA LYS A 184 0.36 7.47 -5.42
C LYS A 184 1.18 7.58 -6.69
N ASP A 185 2.50 7.60 -6.55
CA ASP A 185 3.42 7.77 -7.67
C ASP A 185 4.68 6.93 -7.47
N PHE A 186 5.17 6.39 -8.57
CA PHE A 186 6.43 5.66 -8.66
C PHE A 186 7.12 6.04 -9.95
N ARG A 187 8.33 6.57 -9.84
CA ARG A 187 9.18 6.87 -11.00
C ARG A 187 10.61 6.50 -10.72
N ALA A 188 11.31 6.09 -11.75
CA ALA A 188 12.73 5.79 -11.71
C ALA A 188 13.44 6.53 -12.83
N VAL A 189 14.64 7.03 -12.54
CA VAL A 189 15.51 7.70 -13.48
C VAL A 189 16.83 6.95 -13.46
N ALA A 190 17.22 6.38 -14.60
CA ALA A 190 18.53 5.79 -14.79
C ALA A 190 19.46 6.84 -15.43
N ALA A 191 20.67 6.93 -14.92
CA ALA A 191 21.66 7.90 -15.39
C ALA A 191 23.08 7.26 -15.43
N THR A 192 23.98 7.88 -16.18
CA THR A 192 25.41 7.59 -16.28
C THR A 192 26.19 8.56 -15.44
#